data_f9ecffd70c6d7b595b9873d2c3d0c5d3
#
_entry.id   f9ecffd70c6d7b595b9873d2c3d0c5d3
#
_cell.length_a   1.000
_cell.length_b   1.000
_cell.length_c   1.000
_cell.angle_alpha   90.00
_cell.angle_beta   90.00
_cell.angle_gamma   90.00
#
_symmetry.space_group_name_H-M   'P 1'
#
loop_
_entity.id
_entity.type
_entity.pdbx_description
1 polymer ?
#
loop_
_entity_poly.entity_id
_entity_poly.type
_entity_poly.pdbx_seq_one_letter_code
_entity_poly.pdbx_strand_id
1 'polypeptide(L)'
;MRVVTAEVSDVARYLQTMGTVTLEDKADEFRSIMTYLSRYRRIDGMARLLEVGTGIGWFPVLCAKNGILCKGIEISRQLVDYGKEVGRRHGIDPDIELGNIEETDIGENRYDVVVALSVFEHVEDWRKGIGRIFRALKPDGVFYFTSTNKFSLVSGEYNFPLYGWLPDRWRYALRTRRQGEDIMNLGIDFNQFRFPQLRRFFRKTGFRVIHDAVDMLATDGLAHPAPWKKLVLAVLKGVPPLKHLYLTFRTTTGFICIK
;
A
#
# COMPACT_ATOMS: atom_id res chain seq x y z
N MET A 1 -22.49 -4.30 21.29
CA MET A 1 -21.20 -4.68 20.70
C MET A 1 -21.20 -4.07 19.30
N ARG A 2 -20.37 -3.06 19.05
CA ARG A 2 -20.30 -2.42 17.72
C ARG A 2 -19.68 -3.42 16.75
N VAL A 3 -20.29 -3.61 15.60
CA VAL A 3 -19.72 -4.47 14.56
C VAL A 3 -18.47 -3.77 14.02
N VAL A 4 -17.35 -4.43 14.16
CA VAL A 4 -16.05 -3.96 13.65
C VAL A 4 -15.95 -4.39 12.19
N THR A 5 -15.85 -3.46 11.26
CA THR A 5 -15.75 -3.75 9.83
C THR A 5 -14.46 -3.16 9.24
N ALA A 6 -13.93 -3.78 8.19
CA ALA A 6 -12.81 -3.25 7.42
C ALA A 6 -13.21 -2.08 6.52
N GLU A 7 -14.49 -1.97 6.23
CA GLU A 7 -15.03 -0.96 5.33
C GLU A 7 -15.07 0.42 5.99
N VAL A 8 -14.79 1.46 5.21
CA VAL A 8 -15.04 2.84 5.60
C VAL A 8 -16.55 3.07 5.58
N SER A 9 -17.17 3.13 6.75
CA SER A 9 -18.64 3.32 6.90
C SER A 9 -19.04 4.80 6.94
N ASP A 10 -18.11 5.71 7.23
CA ASP A 10 -18.32 7.17 7.17
C ASP A 10 -17.43 7.79 6.09
N VAL A 11 -17.84 7.61 4.84
CA VAL A 11 -17.11 8.11 3.67
C VAL A 11 -17.06 9.63 3.65
N ALA A 12 -18.10 10.32 4.13
CA ALA A 12 -18.10 11.79 4.17
C ALA A 12 -16.97 12.31 5.06
N ARG A 13 -16.79 11.74 6.24
CA ARG A 13 -15.68 12.07 7.15
C ARG A 13 -14.32 11.66 6.58
N TYR A 14 -14.23 10.50 5.94
CA TYR A 14 -13.02 10.06 5.26
C TYR A 14 -12.59 11.08 4.19
N LEU A 15 -13.54 11.54 3.38
CA LEU A 15 -13.29 12.51 2.32
C LEU A 15 -12.97 13.93 2.84
N GLN A 16 -13.33 14.29 4.08
CA GLN A 16 -12.84 15.54 4.68
C GLN A 16 -11.32 15.56 4.82
N THR A 17 -10.70 14.41 5.04
CA THR A 17 -9.25 14.27 5.20
C THR A 17 -8.55 13.97 3.87
N MET A 18 -9.14 13.10 3.07
CA MET A 18 -8.50 12.58 1.85
C MET A 18 -9.00 13.22 0.56
N GLY A 19 -10.22 13.77 0.55
CA GLY A 19 -10.85 14.34 -0.65
C GLY A 19 -10.27 15.69 -1.08
N THR A 20 -9.45 16.33 -0.23
CA THR A 20 -8.70 17.54 -0.60
C THR A 20 -7.42 17.21 -1.38
N VAL A 21 -7.00 15.94 -1.40
CA VAL A 21 -5.81 15.47 -2.13
C VAL A 21 -6.13 15.45 -3.63
N THR A 22 -5.39 16.23 -4.40
CA THR A 22 -5.53 16.30 -5.86
C THR A 22 -4.68 15.27 -6.58
N LEU A 23 -4.92 15.06 -7.87
CA LEU A 23 -4.05 14.21 -8.70
C LEU A 23 -2.64 14.81 -8.84
N GLU A 24 -2.53 16.13 -8.81
CA GLU A 24 -1.27 16.85 -8.86
C GLU A 24 -0.43 16.58 -7.60
N ASP A 25 -1.05 16.57 -6.43
CA ASP A 25 -0.39 16.21 -5.15
C ASP A 25 0.14 14.77 -5.19
N LYS A 26 -0.53 13.88 -5.92
CA LYS A 26 -0.16 12.47 -6.07
C LYS A 26 0.80 12.18 -7.23
N ALA A 27 1.05 13.15 -8.10
CA ALA A 27 1.87 12.95 -9.29
C ALA A 27 3.31 12.53 -8.96
N ASP A 28 3.92 13.10 -7.92
CA ASP A 28 5.28 12.75 -7.50
C ASP A 28 5.36 11.36 -6.87
N GLU A 29 4.36 11.01 -6.06
CA GLU A 29 4.24 9.68 -5.49
C GLU A 29 4.06 8.64 -6.60
N PHE A 30 3.15 8.90 -7.55
CA PHE A 30 2.93 8.06 -8.72
C PHE A 30 4.22 7.84 -9.52
N ARG A 31 4.93 8.92 -9.89
CA ARG A 31 6.21 8.83 -10.61
C ARG A 31 7.24 8.00 -9.86
N SER A 32 7.33 8.16 -8.56
CA SER A 32 8.24 7.40 -7.71
C SER A 32 7.90 5.91 -7.73
N ILE A 33 6.62 5.56 -7.58
CA ILE A 33 6.14 4.17 -7.64
C ILE A 33 6.45 3.57 -9.00
N MET A 34 6.10 4.25 -10.09
CA MET A 34 6.33 3.78 -11.45
C MET A 34 7.82 3.60 -11.73
N THR A 35 8.67 4.50 -11.26
CA THR A 35 10.12 4.40 -11.35
C THR A 35 10.65 3.16 -10.63
N TYR A 36 10.15 2.86 -9.42
CA TYR A 36 10.54 1.64 -8.71
C TYR A 36 10.09 0.38 -9.44
N LEU A 37 8.84 0.33 -9.87
CA LEU A 37 8.26 -0.82 -10.56
C LEU A 37 8.96 -1.12 -11.90
N SER A 38 9.27 -0.08 -12.67
CA SER A 38 9.91 -0.19 -13.99
C SER A 38 11.31 -0.78 -13.95
N ARG A 39 11.96 -0.81 -12.79
CA ARG A 39 13.26 -1.51 -12.60
C ARG A 39 13.13 -3.03 -12.64
N TYR A 40 11.95 -3.55 -12.32
CA TYR A 40 11.70 -4.98 -12.17
C TYR A 40 10.78 -5.54 -13.24
N ARG A 41 9.93 -4.71 -13.80
CA ARG A 41 9.00 -5.08 -14.88
C ARG A 41 8.82 -3.92 -15.84
N ARG A 42 8.93 -4.21 -17.13
CA ARG A 42 8.56 -3.23 -18.15
C ARG A 42 7.08 -2.90 -18.03
N ILE A 43 6.75 -1.61 -17.92
CA ILE A 43 5.40 -1.09 -17.85
C ILE A 43 5.18 -0.22 -19.08
N ASP A 44 4.43 -0.76 -20.01
CA ASP A 44 4.01 -0.09 -21.25
C ASP A 44 2.49 -0.21 -21.38
N GLY A 45 1.92 0.26 -22.49
CA GLY A 45 0.48 0.20 -22.76
C GLY A 45 -0.12 -1.21 -22.81
N MET A 46 0.70 -2.27 -22.82
CA MET A 46 0.27 -3.68 -22.79
C MET A 46 0.34 -4.30 -21.40
N ALA A 47 1.07 -3.68 -20.48
CA ALA A 47 1.20 -4.17 -19.11
C ALA A 47 -0.13 -4.02 -18.38
N ARG A 48 -0.55 -5.08 -17.68
CA ARG A 48 -1.78 -5.09 -16.88
C ARG A 48 -1.45 -4.92 -15.42
N LEU A 49 -1.94 -3.84 -14.84
CA LEU A 49 -1.80 -3.53 -13.43
C LEU A 49 -3.09 -3.82 -12.66
N LEU A 50 -2.96 -4.14 -11.39
CA LEU A 50 -4.07 -4.17 -10.44
C LEU A 50 -3.68 -3.33 -9.22
N GLU A 51 -4.54 -2.42 -8.81
CA GLU A 51 -4.46 -1.81 -7.48
C GLU A 51 -5.50 -2.42 -6.56
N VAL A 52 -5.08 -2.78 -5.35
CA VAL A 52 -5.96 -3.29 -4.28
C VAL A 52 -6.16 -2.17 -3.26
N GLY A 53 -7.44 -1.84 -2.98
CA GLY A 53 -7.81 -0.75 -2.08
C GLY A 53 -7.53 0.62 -2.67
N THR A 54 -8.28 1.01 -3.71
CA THR A 54 -8.02 2.25 -4.45
C THR A 54 -8.34 3.52 -3.67
N GLY A 55 -9.12 3.43 -2.60
CA GLY A 55 -9.57 4.59 -1.83
C GLY A 55 -10.20 5.66 -2.72
N ILE A 56 -9.60 6.84 -2.79
CA ILE A 56 -10.09 7.95 -3.64
C ILE A 56 -9.81 7.77 -5.15
N GLY A 57 -9.22 6.63 -5.57
CA GLY A 57 -9.07 6.28 -6.99
C GLY A 57 -7.93 6.98 -7.73
N TRP A 58 -7.04 7.68 -7.05
CA TRP A 58 -5.98 8.47 -7.69
C TRP A 58 -5.02 7.65 -8.55
N PHE A 59 -4.65 6.44 -8.11
CA PHE A 59 -3.65 5.63 -8.81
C PHE A 59 -4.19 5.06 -10.14
N PRO A 60 -5.38 4.41 -10.22
CA PRO A 60 -5.96 3.98 -11.49
C PRO A 60 -6.20 5.14 -12.45
N VAL A 61 -6.63 6.32 -11.93
CA VAL A 61 -6.84 7.51 -12.75
C VAL A 61 -5.52 8.00 -13.34
N LEU A 62 -4.44 8.07 -12.55
CA LEU A 62 -3.12 8.44 -13.06
C LEU A 62 -2.53 7.38 -14.00
N CYS A 63 -2.78 6.10 -13.78
CA CYS A 63 -2.44 5.05 -14.74
C CYS A 63 -3.11 5.31 -16.09
N ALA A 64 -4.43 5.49 -16.11
CA ALA A 64 -5.18 5.74 -17.32
C ALA A 64 -4.75 7.03 -18.03
N LYS A 65 -4.48 8.11 -17.28
CA LYS A 65 -3.92 9.38 -17.81
C LYS A 65 -2.59 9.18 -18.52
N ASN A 66 -1.83 8.18 -18.12
CA ASN A 66 -0.53 7.84 -18.73
C ASN A 66 -0.60 6.65 -19.72
N GLY A 67 -1.80 6.24 -20.16
CA GLY A 67 -1.97 5.14 -21.11
C GLY A 67 -1.64 3.76 -20.55
N ILE A 68 -1.69 3.57 -19.23
CA ILE A 68 -1.36 2.32 -18.55
C ILE A 68 -2.65 1.62 -18.16
N LEU A 69 -2.79 0.33 -18.51
CA LEU A 69 -3.95 -0.48 -18.16
C LEU A 69 -3.89 -0.86 -16.68
N CYS A 70 -4.73 -0.25 -15.87
CA CYS A 70 -4.83 -0.51 -14.45
C CYS A 70 -6.28 -0.76 -14.05
N LYS A 71 -6.53 -1.91 -13.44
CA LYS A 71 -7.78 -2.20 -12.75
C LYS A 71 -7.62 -1.86 -11.27
N GLY A 72 -8.65 -1.25 -10.68
CA GLY A 72 -8.74 -1.01 -9.26
C GLY A 72 -9.82 -1.87 -8.61
N ILE A 73 -9.58 -2.38 -7.41
CA ILE A 73 -10.64 -2.97 -6.57
C ILE A 73 -10.73 -2.22 -5.25
N GLU A 74 -11.96 -1.95 -4.81
CA GLU A 74 -12.25 -1.22 -3.57
C GLU A 74 -13.44 -1.87 -2.86
N ILE A 75 -13.33 -2.02 -1.53
CA ILE A 75 -14.37 -2.68 -0.73
C ILE A 75 -15.61 -1.78 -0.52
N SER A 76 -15.44 -0.47 -0.53
CA SER A 76 -16.51 0.50 -0.33
C SER A 76 -17.13 0.93 -1.65
N ARG A 77 -18.44 0.68 -1.83
CA ARG A 77 -19.20 1.16 -3.00
C ARG A 77 -19.09 2.67 -3.18
N GLN A 78 -19.18 3.42 -2.09
CA GLN A 78 -19.14 4.87 -2.14
C GLN A 78 -17.77 5.39 -2.60
N LEU A 79 -16.67 4.72 -2.20
CA LEU A 79 -15.33 5.07 -2.67
C LEU A 79 -15.10 4.66 -4.14
N VAL A 80 -15.68 3.54 -4.60
CA VAL A 80 -15.70 3.20 -6.03
C VAL A 80 -16.36 4.31 -6.85
N ASP A 81 -17.54 4.76 -6.42
CA ASP A 81 -18.29 5.81 -7.12
C ASP A 81 -17.53 7.15 -7.09
N TYR A 82 -16.91 7.47 -5.97
CA TYR A 82 -16.07 8.67 -5.83
C TYR A 82 -14.83 8.61 -6.74
N GLY A 83 -14.10 7.49 -6.76
CA GLY A 83 -12.92 7.33 -7.63
C GLY A 83 -13.27 7.44 -9.13
N LYS A 84 -14.42 6.90 -9.55
CA LYS A 84 -14.95 7.08 -10.90
C LYS A 84 -15.31 8.54 -11.18
N GLU A 85 -15.86 9.26 -10.20
CA GLU A 85 -16.14 10.68 -10.33
C GLU A 85 -14.84 11.50 -10.45
N VAL A 86 -13.80 11.18 -9.68
CA VAL A 86 -12.48 11.80 -9.84
C VAL A 86 -11.97 11.60 -11.26
N GLY A 87 -12.08 10.40 -11.81
CA GLY A 87 -11.70 10.13 -13.20
C GLY A 87 -12.50 10.98 -14.20
N ARG A 88 -13.83 11.01 -14.07
CA ARG A 88 -14.72 11.78 -14.98
C ARG A 88 -14.39 13.27 -15.01
N ARG A 89 -14.04 13.88 -13.87
CA ARG A 89 -13.59 15.28 -13.79
C ARG A 89 -12.33 15.55 -14.60
N HIS A 90 -11.55 14.53 -14.89
CA HIS A 90 -10.34 14.60 -15.72
C HIS A 90 -10.53 14.00 -17.12
N GLY A 91 -11.78 13.71 -17.53
CA GLY A 91 -12.07 13.11 -18.84
C GLY A 91 -11.64 11.65 -18.97
N ILE A 92 -11.54 10.93 -17.86
CA ILE A 92 -11.05 9.55 -17.79
C ILE A 92 -12.15 8.66 -17.19
N ASP A 93 -12.34 7.46 -17.74
CA ASP A 93 -13.17 6.42 -17.15
C ASP A 93 -12.25 5.32 -16.58
N PRO A 94 -11.89 5.38 -15.29
CA PRO A 94 -11.00 4.40 -14.67
C PRO A 94 -11.73 3.07 -14.43
N ASP A 95 -11.05 1.94 -14.69
CA ASP A 95 -11.56 0.61 -14.36
C ASP A 95 -11.46 0.36 -12.84
N ILE A 96 -12.45 0.83 -12.10
CA ILE A 96 -12.56 0.60 -10.65
C ILE A 96 -13.82 -0.19 -10.37
N GLU A 97 -13.71 -1.32 -9.66
CA GLU A 97 -14.86 -2.14 -9.29
C GLU A 97 -14.92 -2.39 -7.78
N LEU A 98 -16.14 -2.71 -7.34
CA LEU A 98 -16.38 -3.16 -5.98
C LEU A 98 -15.81 -4.55 -5.79
N GLY A 99 -14.96 -4.73 -4.78
CA GLY A 99 -14.37 -6.03 -4.51
C GLY A 99 -13.61 -6.09 -3.19
N ASN A 100 -13.75 -7.22 -2.50
CA ASN A 100 -12.94 -7.57 -1.34
C ASN A 100 -11.82 -8.51 -1.77
N ILE A 101 -10.57 -8.15 -1.54
CA ILE A 101 -9.39 -8.96 -1.91
C ILE A 101 -9.42 -10.38 -1.30
N GLU A 102 -10.13 -10.57 -0.22
CA GLU A 102 -10.27 -11.88 0.42
C GLU A 102 -11.24 -12.81 -0.32
N GLU A 103 -12.16 -12.25 -1.14
CA GLU A 103 -13.27 -13.00 -1.75
C GLU A 103 -13.32 -12.86 -3.27
N THR A 104 -13.07 -11.66 -3.79
CA THR A 104 -13.19 -11.33 -5.20
C THR A 104 -12.24 -12.18 -6.04
N ASP A 105 -12.76 -12.77 -7.11
CA ASP A 105 -11.93 -13.46 -8.09
C ASP A 105 -11.20 -12.44 -8.97
N ILE A 106 -9.90 -12.34 -8.76
CA ILE A 106 -9.01 -11.49 -9.56
C ILE A 106 -8.28 -12.25 -10.67
N GLY A 107 -8.63 -13.54 -10.86
CA GLY A 107 -8.03 -14.42 -11.87
C GLY A 107 -6.65 -14.95 -11.50
N GLU A 108 -6.08 -15.73 -12.43
CA GLU A 108 -4.74 -16.31 -12.29
C GLU A 108 -3.84 -15.88 -13.45
N ASN A 109 -2.54 -15.66 -13.16
CA ASN A 109 -1.52 -15.26 -14.14
C ASN A 109 -1.97 -14.11 -15.08
N ARG A 110 -2.69 -13.14 -14.52
CA ARG A 110 -3.37 -12.07 -15.26
C ARG A 110 -2.61 -10.75 -15.26
N TYR A 111 -1.94 -10.43 -14.15
CA TYR A 111 -1.34 -9.11 -13.94
C TYR A 111 0.19 -9.15 -14.01
N ASP A 112 0.77 -8.15 -14.64
CA ASP A 112 2.20 -7.90 -14.67
C ASP A 112 2.66 -7.27 -13.36
N VAL A 113 1.83 -6.41 -12.78
CA VAL A 113 2.08 -5.73 -11.52
C VAL A 113 0.81 -5.69 -10.68
N VAL A 114 0.95 -5.94 -9.38
CA VAL A 114 -0.09 -5.64 -8.39
C VAL A 114 0.46 -4.65 -7.38
N VAL A 115 -0.35 -3.64 -7.03
CA VAL A 115 0.00 -2.59 -6.07
C VAL A 115 -1.00 -2.62 -4.91
N ALA A 116 -0.50 -2.52 -3.68
CA ALA A 116 -1.32 -2.35 -2.49
C ALA A 116 -0.64 -1.34 -1.55
N LEU A 117 -1.21 -0.16 -1.45
CA LEU A 117 -0.64 0.98 -0.74
C LEU A 117 -1.40 1.23 0.56
N SER A 118 -0.84 0.79 1.69
CA SER A 118 -1.45 0.95 3.03
C SER A 118 -2.88 0.43 3.11
N VAL A 119 -3.08 -0.82 2.68
CA VAL A 119 -4.39 -1.48 2.62
C VAL A 119 -4.45 -2.68 3.55
N PHE A 120 -3.39 -3.49 3.59
CA PHE A 120 -3.42 -4.78 4.27
C PHE A 120 -3.50 -4.70 5.79
N GLU A 121 -3.21 -3.55 6.39
CA GLU A 121 -3.53 -3.28 7.79
C GLU A 121 -5.04 -3.37 8.08
N HIS A 122 -5.87 -3.12 7.07
CA HIS A 122 -7.32 -3.15 7.15
C HIS A 122 -7.94 -4.45 6.63
N VAL A 123 -7.15 -5.39 6.11
CA VAL A 123 -7.62 -6.68 5.59
C VAL A 123 -7.60 -7.72 6.71
N GLU A 124 -8.74 -8.32 7.02
CA GLU A 124 -8.89 -9.25 8.15
C GLU A 124 -8.03 -10.51 7.94
N ASP A 125 -8.23 -11.23 6.84
CA ASP A 125 -7.36 -12.35 6.43
C ASP A 125 -6.35 -11.90 5.35
N TRP A 126 -5.40 -11.08 5.76
CA TRP A 126 -4.35 -10.59 4.87
C TRP A 126 -3.55 -11.69 4.18
N ARG A 127 -3.44 -12.87 4.81
CA ARG A 127 -2.71 -14.00 4.23
C ARG A 127 -3.43 -14.56 3.02
N LYS A 128 -4.75 -14.70 3.11
CA LYS A 128 -5.61 -15.11 2.00
C LYS A 128 -5.54 -14.10 0.86
N GLY A 129 -5.64 -12.80 1.17
CA GLY A 129 -5.51 -11.72 0.19
C GLY A 129 -4.19 -11.76 -0.56
N ILE A 130 -3.06 -11.85 0.14
CA ILE A 130 -1.73 -11.96 -0.51
C ILE A 130 -1.60 -13.26 -1.31
N GLY A 131 -2.14 -14.37 -0.83
CA GLY A 131 -2.18 -15.63 -1.58
C GLY A 131 -2.94 -15.52 -2.91
N ARG A 132 -4.05 -14.76 -2.94
CA ARG A 132 -4.78 -14.45 -4.18
C ARG A 132 -3.94 -13.59 -5.13
N ILE A 133 -3.29 -12.54 -4.62
CA ILE A 133 -2.38 -11.71 -5.41
C ILE A 133 -1.27 -12.56 -6.03
N PHE A 134 -0.66 -13.45 -5.25
CA PHE A 134 0.39 -14.32 -5.78
C PHE A 134 -0.09 -15.18 -6.96
N ARG A 135 -1.31 -15.76 -6.88
CA ARG A 135 -1.87 -16.50 -8.01
C ARG A 135 -2.18 -15.62 -9.21
N ALA A 136 -2.72 -14.43 -8.96
CA ALA A 136 -3.11 -13.48 -10.01
C ALA A 136 -1.94 -12.87 -10.78
N LEU A 137 -0.75 -12.81 -10.17
CA LEU A 137 0.46 -12.38 -10.84
C LEU A 137 0.90 -13.38 -11.91
N LYS A 138 1.32 -12.87 -13.06
CA LYS A 138 2.02 -13.64 -14.08
C LYS A 138 3.37 -14.17 -13.54
N PRO A 139 4.00 -15.17 -14.19
CA PRO A 139 5.40 -15.46 -13.95
C PRO A 139 6.25 -14.18 -14.10
N ASP A 140 7.19 -13.97 -13.18
CA ASP A 140 7.99 -12.75 -13.06
C ASP A 140 7.17 -11.47 -12.82
N GLY A 141 5.90 -11.60 -12.45
CA GLY A 141 5.06 -10.48 -12.05
C GLY A 141 5.50 -9.88 -10.72
N VAL A 142 5.23 -8.59 -10.54
CA VAL A 142 5.71 -7.79 -9.41
C VAL A 142 4.57 -7.42 -8.48
N PHE A 143 4.75 -7.63 -7.19
CA PHE A 143 3.87 -7.14 -6.14
C PHE A 143 4.56 -6.01 -5.37
N TYR A 144 4.00 -4.81 -5.42
CA TYR A 144 4.40 -3.68 -4.60
C TYR A 144 3.46 -3.56 -3.40
N PHE A 145 4.02 -3.70 -2.23
CA PHE A 145 3.32 -3.70 -0.95
C PHE A 145 3.85 -2.59 -0.06
N THR A 146 2.97 -1.79 0.50
CA THR A 146 3.28 -0.91 1.62
C THR A 146 2.24 -1.06 2.73
N SER A 147 2.65 -0.84 3.98
CA SER A 147 1.76 -0.86 5.14
C SER A 147 2.40 -0.17 6.33
N THR A 148 1.63 0.02 7.40
CA THR A 148 2.13 0.48 8.68
C THR A 148 3.13 -0.51 9.28
N ASN A 149 4.01 -0.02 10.15
CA ASN A 149 4.99 -0.86 10.83
C ASN A 149 4.74 -0.85 12.35
N LYS A 150 4.58 -2.04 12.91
CA LYS A 150 4.26 -2.23 14.32
C LYS A 150 5.20 -1.49 15.26
N PHE A 151 6.49 -1.53 14.99
CA PHE A 151 7.51 -0.99 15.87
C PHE A 151 7.97 0.43 15.48
N SER A 152 7.23 1.09 14.60
CA SER A 152 7.53 2.49 14.32
C SER A 152 7.45 3.34 15.60
N LEU A 153 8.34 4.32 15.71
CA LEU A 153 8.34 5.22 16.85
C LEU A 153 7.15 6.19 16.82
N VAL A 154 6.71 6.54 15.60
CA VAL A 154 5.50 7.34 15.36
C VAL A 154 4.68 6.64 14.30
N SER A 155 3.38 6.48 14.55
CA SER A 155 2.48 5.96 13.51
C SER A 155 2.40 6.95 12.35
N GLY A 156 2.64 6.46 11.13
CA GLY A 156 2.51 7.28 9.91
C GLY A 156 1.07 7.64 9.58
N GLU A 157 0.12 6.85 10.07
CA GLU A 157 -1.31 7.02 9.78
C GLU A 157 -2.03 7.87 10.84
N TYR A 158 -1.70 7.66 12.13
CA TYR A 158 -2.45 8.25 13.23
C TYR A 158 -1.67 9.31 14.02
N ASN A 159 -0.40 9.55 13.68
CA ASN A 159 0.49 10.50 14.34
C ASN A 159 0.60 10.32 15.87
N PHE A 160 0.42 9.09 16.36
CA PHE A 160 0.61 8.76 17.76
C PHE A 160 1.98 8.11 17.98
N PRO A 161 2.76 8.56 18.99
CA PRO A 161 4.00 7.90 19.35
C PRO A 161 3.70 6.49 19.89
N LEU A 162 4.51 5.51 19.46
CA LEU A 162 4.47 4.11 19.88
C LEU A 162 3.09 3.43 19.69
N TYR A 163 2.22 3.96 18.83
CA TYR A 163 0.86 3.47 18.63
C TYR A 163 0.81 1.97 18.31
N GLY A 164 1.62 1.50 17.37
CA GLY A 164 1.68 0.08 16.97
C GLY A 164 2.21 -0.87 18.06
N TRP A 165 2.87 -0.35 19.10
CA TRP A 165 3.40 -1.16 20.21
C TRP A 165 2.31 -1.59 21.18
N LEU A 166 1.22 -0.84 21.22
CA LEU A 166 0.12 -1.08 22.16
C LEU A 166 -0.70 -2.31 21.73
N PRO A 167 -1.28 -3.06 22.70
CA PRO A 167 -2.32 -4.04 22.43
C PRO A 167 -3.55 -3.37 21.77
N ASP A 168 -4.27 -4.11 20.94
CA ASP A 168 -5.39 -3.61 20.14
C ASP A 168 -6.43 -2.83 20.96
N ARG A 169 -6.83 -3.39 22.11
CA ARG A 169 -7.79 -2.73 23.03
C ARG A 169 -7.34 -1.33 23.45
N TRP A 170 -6.02 -1.11 23.62
CA TRP A 170 -5.47 0.17 24.05
C TRP A 170 -5.31 1.13 22.86
N ARG A 171 -4.94 0.59 21.70
CA ARG A 171 -4.88 1.37 20.45
C ARG A 171 -6.25 1.96 20.12
N TYR A 172 -7.28 1.13 20.13
CA TYR A 172 -8.65 1.55 19.84
C TYR A 172 -9.19 2.53 20.88
N ALA A 173 -8.97 2.25 22.17
CA ALA A 173 -9.35 3.19 23.23
C ALA A 173 -8.63 4.55 23.10
N LEU A 174 -7.34 4.55 22.71
CA LEU A 174 -6.59 5.77 22.48
C LEU A 174 -7.14 6.57 21.30
N ARG A 175 -7.45 5.91 20.19
CA ARG A 175 -8.06 6.54 19.01
C ARG A 175 -9.41 7.15 19.37
N THR A 176 -10.29 6.36 19.96
CA THR A 176 -11.63 6.80 20.37
C THR A 176 -11.54 8.00 21.30
N ARG A 177 -10.67 7.95 22.33
CA ARG A 177 -10.53 9.05 23.29
C ARG A 177 -10.03 10.35 22.67
N ARG A 178 -9.10 10.28 21.69
CA ARG A 178 -8.45 11.47 21.11
C ARG A 178 -9.16 12.02 19.88
N GLN A 179 -9.79 11.16 19.10
CA GLN A 179 -10.36 11.49 17.79
C GLN A 179 -11.91 11.34 17.76
N GLY A 180 -12.51 10.93 18.88
CA GLY A 180 -13.96 10.71 19.01
C GLY A 180 -14.38 9.27 18.71
N GLU A 181 -15.58 8.90 19.15
CA GLU A 181 -16.08 7.52 19.01
C GLU A 181 -16.25 7.08 17.55
N ASP A 182 -16.58 8.03 16.68
CA ASP A 182 -16.83 7.75 15.27
C ASP A 182 -15.58 7.49 14.45
N ILE A 183 -14.39 7.68 15.01
CA ILE A 183 -13.13 7.47 14.29
C ILE A 183 -13.00 6.04 13.77
N MET A 184 -13.61 5.08 14.45
CA MET A 184 -13.59 3.68 14.03
C MET A 184 -14.40 3.43 12.75
N ASN A 185 -15.22 4.38 12.32
CA ASN A 185 -15.97 4.34 11.07
C ASN A 185 -15.08 4.63 9.85
N LEU A 186 -13.85 5.14 10.04
CA LEU A 186 -12.86 5.38 9.01
C LEU A 186 -12.02 4.13 8.66
N GLY A 187 -12.44 2.97 9.15
CA GLY A 187 -11.73 1.71 8.98
C GLY A 187 -10.87 1.35 10.19
N ILE A 188 -10.66 0.07 10.37
CA ILE A 188 -9.93 -0.50 11.49
C ILE A 188 -8.63 -1.12 11.00
N ASP A 189 -7.55 -0.81 11.69
CA ASP A 189 -6.27 -1.45 11.50
C ASP A 189 -6.21 -2.78 12.28
N PHE A 190 -6.74 -3.86 11.68
CA PHE A 190 -6.69 -5.20 12.25
C PHE A 190 -5.26 -5.69 12.46
N ASN A 191 -4.36 -5.29 11.55
CA ASN A 191 -3.01 -5.82 11.50
C ASN A 191 -1.96 -4.75 11.79
N GLN A 192 -1.04 -5.09 12.68
CA GLN A 192 0.20 -4.34 12.87
C GLN A 192 1.36 -5.21 12.41
N PHE A 193 1.91 -4.89 11.26
CA PHE A 193 2.93 -5.72 10.62
C PHE A 193 4.32 -5.52 11.23
N ARG A 194 5.09 -6.60 11.24
CA ARG A 194 6.51 -6.59 11.55
C ARG A 194 7.31 -6.93 10.31
N PHE A 195 8.34 -6.15 10.02
CA PHE A 195 9.21 -6.38 8.86
C PHE A 195 9.65 -7.84 8.70
N PRO A 196 10.20 -8.53 9.74
CA PRO A 196 10.65 -9.92 9.58
C PRO A 196 9.51 -10.90 9.32
N GLN A 197 8.32 -10.64 9.88
CA GLN A 197 7.14 -11.47 9.69
C GLN A 197 6.67 -11.45 8.23
N LEU A 198 6.55 -10.25 7.64
CA LEU A 198 6.16 -10.07 6.24
C LEU A 198 7.17 -10.72 5.30
N ARG A 199 8.47 -10.44 5.48
CA ARG A 199 9.52 -11.02 4.64
C ARG A 199 9.50 -12.56 4.66
N ARG A 200 9.31 -13.15 5.84
CA ARG A 200 9.19 -14.62 5.98
C ARG A 200 7.93 -15.13 5.30
N PHE A 201 6.82 -14.41 5.43
CA PHE A 201 5.56 -14.78 4.81
C PHE A 201 5.62 -14.73 3.28
N PHE A 202 6.13 -13.64 2.70
CA PHE A 202 6.29 -13.53 1.24
C PHE A 202 7.16 -14.66 0.68
N ARG A 203 8.26 -15.01 1.37
CA ARG A 203 9.09 -16.15 0.97
C ARG A 203 8.32 -17.48 1.03
N LYS A 204 7.54 -17.69 2.09
CA LYS A 204 6.71 -18.89 2.26
C LYS A 204 5.58 -18.98 1.22
N THR A 205 5.07 -17.85 0.76
CA THR A 205 4.04 -17.79 -0.29
C THR A 205 4.59 -18.20 -1.67
N GLY A 206 5.92 -18.10 -1.88
CA GLY A 206 6.56 -18.50 -3.13
C GLY A 206 7.23 -17.38 -3.91
N PHE A 207 7.22 -16.14 -3.40
CA PHE A 207 7.97 -15.05 -4.05
C PHE A 207 9.46 -15.35 -4.04
N ARG A 208 10.06 -15.34 -5.23
CA ARG A 208 11.48 -15.70 -5.44
C ARG A 208 12.43 -14.60 -4.99
N VAL A 209 12.08 -13.35 -5.31
CA VAL A 209 12.86 -12.18 -4.96
C VAL A 209 12.03 -11.26 -4.09
N ILE A 210 12.61 -10.77 -3.00
CA ILE A 210 11.95 -9.90 -2.04
C ILE A 210 12.89 -8.75 -1.71
N HIS A 211 12.63 -7.61 -2.31
CA HIS A 211 13.33 -6.36 -2.03
C HIS A 211 12.59 -5.59 -0.93
N ASP A 212 13.32 -5.18 0.07
CA ASP A 212 12.80 -4.32 1.14
C ASP A 212 13.02 -2.83 0.81
N ALA A 213 12.53 -1.97 1.69
CA ALA A 213 12.63 -0.53 1.49
C ALA A 213 14.07 0.00 1.33
N VAL A 214 15.07 -0.66 1.92
CA VAL A 214 16.48 -0.27 1.74
C VAL A 214 16.99 -0.72 0.36
N ASP A 215 16.55 -1.87 -0.12
CA ASP A 215 16.91 -2.36 -1.45
C ASP A 215 16.29 -1.49 -2.56
N MET A 216 15.06 -0.98 -2.33
CA MET A 216 14.37 -0.06 -3.24
C MET A 216 15.01 1.32 -3.31
N LEU A 217 15.65 1.78 -2.23
CA LEU A 217 16.44 3.02 -2.21
C LEU A 217 17.72 2.82 -3.02
N ALA A 218 17.59 2.81 -4.33
CA ALA A 218 18.76 2.87 -5.21
C ALA A 218 19.27 4.31 -5.25
N THR A 219 20.58 4.44 -5.33
CA THR A 219 21.24 5.74 -5.43
C THR A 219 20.92 6.47 -6.75
N ASP A 220 20.40 5.76 -7.73
CA ASP A 220 20.26 6.20 -9.11
C ASP A 220 18.96 7.02 -9.37
N GLY A 221 18.05 7.02 -8.43
CA GLY A 221 16.78 7.77 -8.53
C GLY A 221 16.72 9.04 -7.68
N LEU A 222 17.73 9.30 -6.87
CA LEU A 222 17.84 10.56 -6.13
C LEU A 222 18.69 11.51 -6.97
N ALA A 223 18.07 12.46 -7.66
CA ALA A 223 18.80 13.57 -8.26
C ALA A 223 19.69 14.18 -7.17
N HIS A 224 20.99 13.95 -7.24
CA HIS A 224 22.01 14.48 -6.30
C HIS A 224 21.74 14.21 -4.80
N PRO A 225 21.74 12.94 -4.34
CA PRO A 225 21.66 12.69 -2.91
C PRO A 225 22.89 13.26 -2.21
N ALA A 226 22.65 13.99 -1.10
CA ALA A 226 23.74 14.50 -0.28
C ALA A 226 24.72 13.35 0.08
N PRO A 227 26.04 13.58 0.09
CA PRO A 227 27.04 12.52 0.28
C PRO A 227 26.79 11.63 1.51
N TRP A 228 26.30 12.23 2.59
CA TRP A 228 25.99 11.49 3.81
C TRP A 228 24.83 10.49 3.62
N LYS A 229 23.85 10.78 2.75
CA LYS A 229 22.75 9.85 2.46
C LYS A 229 23.25 8.60 1.71
N LYS A 230 24.23 8.79 0.79
CA LYS A 230 24.91 7.69 0.11
C LYS A 230 25.67 6.81 1.10
N LEU A 231 26.39 7.44 2.04
CA LEU A 231 27.15 6.72 3.07
C LEU A 231 26.20 5.91 3.97
N VAL A 232 25.12 6.53 4.47
CA VAL A 232 24.11 5.83 5.30
C VAL A 232 23.52 4.64 4.54
N LEU A 233 23.17 4.82 3.28
CA LEU A 233 22.63 3.73 2.47
C LEU A 233 23.64 2.60 2.24
N ALA A 234 24.91 2.94 1.98
CA ALA A 234 25.98 1.97 1.86
C ALA A 234 26.18 1.16 3.17
N VAL A 235 26.17 1.84 4.31
CA VAL A 235 26.25 1.20 5.64
C VAL A 235 25.05 0.27 5.86
N LEU A 236 23.83 0.73 5.60
CA LEU A 236 22.62 -0.10 5.75
C LEU A 236 22.65 -1.33 4.83
N LYS A 237 23.17 -1.20 3.61
CA LYS A 237 23.31 -2.34 2.68
C LYS A 237 24.45 -3.28 3.08
N GLY A 238 25.55 -2.75 3.59
CA GLY A 238 26.74 -3.53 3.97
C GLY A 238 26.66 -4.19 5.34
N VAL A 239 25.79 -3.72 6.26
CA VAL A 239 25.70 -4.20 7.63
C VAL A 239 24.30 -4.74 7.93
N PRO A 240 24.04 -6.06 7.70
CA PRO A 240 22.71 -6.63 7.85
C PRO A 240 22.00 -6.38 9.18
N PRO A 241 22.67 -6.41 10.35
CA PRO A 241 22.01 -6.09 11.62
C PRO A 241 21.48 -4.65 11.68
N LEU A 242 22.24 -3.67 11.18
CA LEU A 242 21.78 -2.27 11.12
C LEU A 242 20.62 -2.08 10.13
N LYS A 243 20.69 -2.73 8.98
CA LYS A 243 19.56 -2.77 8.02
C LYS A 243 18.31 -3.31 8.69
N HIS A 244 18.43 -4.43 9.40
CA HIS A 244 17.31 -5.06 10.10
C HIS A 244 16.72 -4.14 11.18
N LEU A 245 17.56 -3.51 11.97
CA LEU A 245 17.17 -2.54 12.99
C LEU A 245 16.42 -1.36 12.37
N TYR A 246 16.98 -0.75 11.32
CA TYR A 246 16.36 0.35 10.59
C TYR A 246 14.97 -0.02 10.05
N LEU A 247 14.86 -1.18 9.37
CA LEU A 247 13.60 -1.64 8.80
C LEU A 247 12.56 -2.00 9.87
N THR A 248 12.99 -2.38 11.07
CA THR A 248 12.10 -2.69 12.19
C THR A 248 11.46 -1.44 12.78
N PHE A 249 12.18 -0.30 12.83
CA PHE A 249 11.70 0.93 13.47
C PHE A 249 11.25 2.02 12.49
N ARG A 250 11.33 1.74 11.19
CA ARG A 250 10.85 2.65 10.15
C ARG A 250 9.34 2.88 10.27
N THR A 251 8.84 4.07 9.93
CA THR A 251 7.43 4.46 10.03
C THR A 251 6.51 3.53 9.22
N THR A 252 6.91 3.21 8.00
CA THR A 252 6.17 2.32 7.10
C THR A 252 7.04 1.14 6.69
N THR A 253 6.45 0.00 6.47
CA THR A 253 7.12 -1.13 5.82
C THR A 253 6.77 -1.17 4.34
N GLY A 254 7.72 -1.55 3.50
CA GLY A 254 7.51 -1.64 2.05
C GLY A 254 8.33 -2.75 1.44
N PHE A 255 7.75 -3.41 0.45
CA PHE A 255 8.36 -4.53 -0.27
C PHE A 255 8.03 -4.48 -1.76
N ILE A 256 9.00 -4.88 -2.58
CA ILE A 256 8.77 -5.34 -3.95
C ILE A 256 9.08 -6.83 -3.97
N CYS A 257 8.06 -7.62 -4.33
CA CYS A 257 8.14 -9.07 -4.39
C CYS A 257 7.94 -9.55 -5.82
N ILE A 258 8.79 -10.44 -6.31
CA ILE A 258 8.74 -11.00 -7.68
C ILE A 258 8.33 -12.47 -7.57
N LYS A 259 7.29 -12.86 -8.32
CA LYS A 259 6.76 -14.23 -8.39
C LYS A 259 7.71 -15.21 -9.06
#